data_ff78b69d8052ec7211683fbe8d93d1c3
#
_entry.id   ff78b69d8052ec7211683fbe8d93d1c3
#
_cell.length_a   1.000
_cell.length_b   1.000
_cell.length_c   1.000
_cell.angle_alpha   90.00
_cell.angle_beta   90.00
_cell.angle_gamma   90.00
#
_symmetry.space_group_name_H-M   'P 1'
#
loop_
_entity.id
_entity.type
_entity.pdbx_description
1 polymer ?
#
loop_
_entity_poly.entity_id
_entity_poly.type
_entity_poly.pdbx_seq_one_letter_code
_entity_poly.pdbx_strand_id
1 'polypeptide(L)'
;MKKFQIFCCLLTLSLAACQKQQKQEYTGVEGDNVNGTPLPPRQEGVSFFSNNVTKGQFRPIYFAFDSFEIAADEGNTLRQIASFLKTAHNNIILAGFTDERGTPEYNRGLGERRAQAARNFLLSLGVSASRIQTVSFGQEMPAAPGHDESAWAKNRRVETGVVR
;
A
#
# COMPACT_ATOMS: atom_id res chain seq x y z
N MET A 1 -79.26 18.31 23.17
CA MET A 1 -79.19 17.24 22.15
C MET A 1 -78.52 17.84 20.94
N LYS A 2 -77.27 17.43 20.69
CA LYS A 2 -76.66 17.34 19.37
C LYS A 2 -75.14 17.11 19.59
N LYS A 3 -74.71 15.91 19.26
CA LYS A 3 -73.35 15.43 19.43
C LYS A 3 -72.45 16.08 18.37
N PHE A 4 -71.38 16.73 18.80
CA PHE A 4 -70.36 17.30 17.95
C PHE A 4 -69.21 16.29 17.88
N GLN A 5 -69.08 15.62 16.74
CA GLN A 5 -67.96 14.72 16.47
C GLN A 5 -66.79 15.56 15.94
N ILE A 6 -65.74 15.67 16.73
CA ILE A 6 -64.49 16.26 16.32
C ILE A 6 -63.66 15.15 15.65
N PHE A 7 -63.50 15.30 14.34
CA PHE A 7 -62.61 14.46 13.50
C PHE A 7 -61.18 14.91 13.68
N CYS A 8 -60.42 14.18 14.50
CA CYS A 8 -58.99 14.45 14.72
C CYS A 8 -58.19 13.89 13.58
N CYS A 9 -57.77 14.75 12.64
CA CYS A 9 -56.86 14.40 11.57
C CYS A 9 -55.45 14.24 12.10
N LEU A 10 -55.00 13.01 12.32
CA LEU A 10 -53.63 12.68 12.68
C LEU A 10 -52.72 12.89 11.44
N LEU A 11 -52.07 14.04 11.45
CA LEU A 11 -51.00 14.37 10.50
C LEU A 11 -49.73 13.64 10.94
N THR A 12 -49.45 12.48 10.35
CA THR A 12 -48.18 11.77 10.56
C THR A 12 -47.06 12.49 9.84
N LEU A 13 -46.27 13.22 10.59
CA LEU A 13 -45.03 13.83 10.12
C LEU A 13 -43.98 12.73 9.97
N SER A 14 -43.74 12.27 8.75
CA SER A 14 -42.63 11.39 8.42
C SER A 14 -41.33 12.17 8.51
N LEU A 15 -40.63 12.02 9.64
CA LEU A 15 -39.24 12.44 9.82
C LEU A 15 -38.36 11.51 8.93
N ALA A 16 -37.97 12.03 7.78
CA ALA A 16 -36.89 11.47 7.00
C ALA A 16 -35.60 11.64 7.82
N ALA A 17 -35.23 10.61 8.56
CA ALA A 17 -33.92 10.51 9.19
C ALA A 17 -32.87 10.37 8.09
N CYS A 18 -32.22 11.46 7.74
CA CYS A 18 -30.93 11.41 7.04
C CYS A 18 -29.94 10.65 7.95
N GLN A 19 -29.80 9.36 7.73
CA GLN A 19 -28.69 8.59 8.27
C GLN A 19 -27.41 9.19 7.70
N LYS A 20 -26.74 10.06 8.45
CA LYS A 20 -25.33 10.36 8.24
C LYS A 20 -24.61 9.03 8.29
N GLN A 21 -24.09 8.61 7.14
CA GLN A 21 -23.19 7.48 7.03
C GLN A 21 -22.01 7.80 7.95
N GLN A 22 -21.98 7.16 9.11
CA GLN A 22 -20.89 7.25 10.07
C GLN A 22 -19.67 6.67 9.37
N LYS A 23 -18.73 7.55 9.00
CA LYS A 23 -17.40 7.15 8.51
C LYS A 23 -16.83 6.25 9.60
N GLN A 24 -16.74 4.95 9.33
CA GLN A 24 -16.11 4.00 10.24
C GLN A 24 -14.66 4.45 10.37
N GLU A 25 -14.32 5.06 11.49
CA GLU A 25 -12.96 5.34 11.88
C GLU A 25 -12.29 3.99 12.07
N TYR A 26 -11.37 3.66 11.17
CA TYR A 26 -10.57 2.44 11.23
C TYR A 26 -9.67 2.54 12.46
N THR A 27 -10.13 1.99 13.57
CA THR A 27 -9.28 1.72 14.73
C THR A 27 -8.37 0.55 14.34
N GLY A 28 -7.09 0.83 14.11
CA GLY A 28 -6.10 -0.13 13.70
C GLY A 28 -6.20 -1.44 14.47
N VAL A 29 -6.30 -2.55 13.75
CA VAL A 29 -6.28 -3.90 14.34
C VAL A 29 -4.87 -4.14 14.89
N GLU A 30 -4.76 -4.82 16.03
CA GLU A 30 -3.49 -5.38 16.51
C GLU A 30 -2.91 -6.30 15.44
N GLY A 31 -2.07 -5.78 14.56
CA GLY A 31 -1.55 -6.45 13.37
C GLY A 31 -0.86 -5.49 12.41
N ASP A 32 -1.10 -4.18 12.56
CA ASP A 32 -0.49 -3.15 11.72
C ASP A 32 0.99 -2.87 12.07
N ASN A 33 1.61 -3.76 12.83
CA ASN A 33 3.02 -3.66 13.20
C ASN A 33 3.82 -4.75 12.50
N VAL A 34 4.83 -4.35 11.74
CA VAL A 34 5.86 -5.25 11.23
C VAL A 34 7.12 -5.03 12.06
N ASN A 35 7.57 -6.09 12.75
CA ASN A 35 8.75 -6.04 13.64
C ASN A 35 8.68 -4.94 14.72
N GLY A 36 7.49 -4.68 15.29
CA GLY A 36 7.30 -3.67 16.35
C GLY A 36 7.31 -2.21 15.88
N THR A 37 7.47 -1.96 14.58
CA THR A 37 7.40 -0.61 14.02
C THR A 37 6.00 -0.37 13.45
N PRO A 38 5.23 0.63 13.94
CA PRO A 38 3.93 0.95 13.38
C PRO A 38 4.02 1.25 11.89
N LEU A 39 3.07 0.71 11.12
CA LEU A 39 2.91 1.11 9.73
C LEU A 39 2.43 2.57 9.69
N PRO A 40 2.97 3.39 8.78
CA PRO A 40 2.47 4.76 8.63
C PRO A 40 1.01 4.73 8.19
N PRO A 41 0.21 5.71 8.64
CA PRO A 41 -1.16 5.84 8.15
C PRO A 41 -1.11 5.97 6.63
N ARG A 42 -1.95 5.17 5.94
CA ARG A 42 -2.07 5.25 4.48
C ARG A 42 -2.50 6.66 4.11
N GLN A 43 -1.71 7.36 3.30
CA GLN A 43 -2.13 8.67 2.77
C GLN A 43 -3.36 8.46 1.88
N GLU A 44 -4.51 8.96 2.32
CA GLU A 44 -5.74 8.89 1.54
C GLU A 44 -5.53 9.59 0.20
N GLY A 45 -5.91 8.90 -0.88
CA GLY A 45 -5.85 9.45 -2.25
C GLY A 45 -4.51 9.28 -3.00
N VAL A 46 -3.46 8.72 -2.38
CA VAL A 46 -2.19 8.47 -3.08
C VAL A 46 -2.04 6.98 -3.37
N SER A 47 -2.31 6.59 -4.61
CA SER A 47 -2.02 5.26 -5.14
C SER A 47 -0.65 5.24 -5.82
N PHE A 48 0.04 4.10 -5.84
CA PHE A 48 1.31 3.93 -6.58
C PHE A 48 1.19 4.30 -8.07
N PHE A 49 0.00 4.16 -8.67
CA PHE A 49 -0.27 4.51 -10.07
C PHE A 49 -0.88 5.88 -10.27
N SER A 50 -0.98 6.71 -9.22
CA SER A 50 -1.50 8.07 -9.35
C SER A 50 -0.51 8.99 -10.07
N ASN A 51 -1.02 10.07 -10.69
CA ASN A 51 -0.20 11.08 -11.37
C ASN A 51 0.75 11.83 -10.43
N ASN A 52 0.48 11.76 -9.12
CA ASN A 52 1.31 12.38 -8.08
C ASN A 52 2.52 11.51 -7.70
N VAL A 53 2.71 10.35 -8.33
CA VAL A 53 3.81 9.43 -8.04
C VAL A 53 4.71 9.29 -9.25
N THR A 54 5.98 9.69 -9.09
CA THR A 54 7.03 9.50 -10.09
C THR A 54 7.64 8.12 -9.91
N LYS A 55 7.56 7.29 -10.95
CA LYS A 55 8.18 5.97 -11.06
C LYS A 55 9.43 6.02 -11.92
N GLY A 56 10.32 5.04 -11.78
CA GLY A 56 11.51 4.90 -12.63
C GLY A 56 12.66 5.84 -12.26
N GLN A 57 12.54 6.63 -11.19
CA GLN A 57 13.65 7.44 -10.68
C GLN A 57 14.77 6.57 -10.10
N PHE A 58 14.44 5.42 -9.56
CA PHE A 58 15.37 4.43 -9.04
C PHE A 58 15.19 3.11 -9.77
N ARG A 59 16.29 2.37 -9.90
CA ARG A 59 16.25 1.00 -10.42
C ARG A 59 15.39 0.12 -9.51
N PRO A 60 14.59 -0.82 -10.06
CA PRO A 60 13.92 -1.83 -9.24
C PRO A 60 14.92 -2.65 -8.42
N ILE A 61 14.48 -3.14 -7.28
CA ILE A 61 15.20 -4.07 -6.40
C ILE A 61 14.71 -5.46 -6.74
N TYR A 62 15.58 -6.37 -7.11
CA TYR A 62 15.23 -7.72 -7.56
C TYR A 62 15.43 -8.76 -6.47
N PHE A 63 14.68 -9.85 -6.58
CA PHE A 63 14.66 -10.92 -5.58
C PHE A 63 14.82 -12.29 -6.23
N ALA A 64 15.41 -13.23 -5.48
CA ALA A 64 15.45 -14.64 -5.86
C ALA A 64 14.03 -15.24 -5.85
N PHE A 65 13.89 -16.42 -6.46
CA PHE A 65 12.65 -17.18 -6.42
C PHE A 65 12.24 -17.47 -4.97
N ASP A 66 10.97 -17.28 -4.68
CA ASP A 66 10.36 -17.52 -3.36
C ASP A 66 11.09 -16.87 -2.17
N SER A 67 11.81 -15.77 -2.42
CA SER A 67 12.58 -15.03 -1.43
C SER A 67 12.13 -13.58 -1.33
N PHE A 68 12.31 -13.02 -0.14
CA PHE A 68 12.20 -11.59 0.19
C PHE A 68 13.53 -11.06 0.78
N GLU A 69 14.60 -11.83 0.73
CA GLU A 69 15.92 -11.39 1.17
C GLU A 69 16.52 -10.42 0.15
N ILE A 70 17.10 -9.33 0.64
CA ILE A 70 17.76 -8.32 -0.19
C ILE A 70 19.20 -8.80 -0.44
N ALA A 71 19.50 -9.07 -1.70
CA ALA A 71 20.86 -9.42 -2.12
C ALA A 71 21.82 -8.23 -1.91
N ALA A 72 23.10 -8.52 -1.71
CA ALA A 72 24.10 -7.51 -1.35
C ALA A 72 24.24 -6.40 -2.40
N ASP A 73 24.13 -6.73 -3.67
CA ASP A 73 24.18 -5.80 -4.81
C ASP A 73 22.93 -4.91 -4.88
N GLU A 74 21.76 -5.42 -4.51
CA GLU A 74 20.51 -4.67 -4.46
C GLU A 74 20.51 -3.61 -3.35
N GLY A 75 21.26 -3.82 -2.29
CA GLY A 75 21.45 -2.85 -1.21
C GLY A 75 21.98 -1.48 -1.68
N ASN A 76 22.68 -1.42 -2.81
CA ASN A 76 23.17 -0.15 -3.39
C ASN A 76 22.03 0.76 -3.83
N THR A 77 20.99 0.20 -4.46
CA THR A 77 19.79 0.96 -4.85
C THR A 77 19.10 1.55 -3.62
N LEU A 78 18.96 0.78 -2.55
CA LEU A 78 18.34 1.25 -1.31
C LEU A 78 19.17 2.36 -0.63
N ARG A 79 20.51 2.29 -0.69
CA ARG A 79 21.37 3.40 -0.20
C ARG A 79 21.19 4.68 -1.02
N GLN A 80 21.02 4.58 -2.33
CA GLN A 80 20.72 5.73 -3.19
C GLN A 80 19.37 6.36 -2.82
N ILE A 81 18.33 5.55 -2.60
CA ILE A 81 17.01 6.00 -2.15
C ILE A 81 17.13 6.70 -0.79
N ALA A 82 17.84 6.10 0.17
CA ALA A 82 18.05 6.70 1.49
C ALA A 82 18.79 8.05 1.41
N SER A 83 19.80 8.15 0.54
CA SER A 83 20.55 9.39 0.31
C SER A 83 19.67 10.48 -0.29
N PHE A 84 18.84 10.14 -1.27
CA PHE A 84 17.84 11.05 -1.82
C PHE A 84 16.87 11.56 -0.75
N LEU A 85 16.34 10.65 0.06
CA LEU A 85 15.39 10.99 1.12
C LEU A 85 16.00 11.84 2.25
N LYS A 86 17.31 11.87 2.42
CA LYS A 86 17.99 12.77 3.39
C LYS A 86 17.94 14.23 2.93
N THR A 87 17.94 14.48 1.63
CA THR A 87 17.94 15.83 1.05
C THR A 87 16.58 16.29 0.59
N ALA A 88 15.72 15.36 0.16
CA ALA A 88 14.37 15.63 -0.31
C ALA A 88 13.33 15.40 0.80
N HIS A 89 12.24 16.16 0.79
CA HIS A 89 11.12 16.01 1.75
C HIS A 89 10.01 15.08 1.26
N ASN A 90 10.21 14.38 0.14
CA ASN A 90 9.24 13.51 -0.47
C ASN A 90 8.96 12.26 0.40
N ASN A 91 7.74 11.76 0.31
CA ASN A 91 7.38 10.42 0.74
C ASN A 91 7.59 9.44 -0.41
N ILE A 92 7.73 8.16 -0.10
CA ILE A 92 7.84 7.10 -1.11
C ILE A 92 6.83 6.00 -0.87
N ILE A 93 6.52 5.29 -1.94
CA ILE A 93 5.73 4.05 -1.92
C ILE A 93 6.62 2.95 -2.49
N LEU A 94 6.81 1.88 -1.72
CA LEU A 94 7.49 0.66 -2.15
C LEU A 94 6.43 -0.34 -2.61
N ALA A 95 6.43 -0.65 -3.88
CA ALA A 95 5.48 -1.57 -4.50
C ALA A 95 6.14 -2.93 -4.75
N GLY A 96 5.62 -3.98 -4.12
CA GLY A 96 6.14 -5.34 -4.23
C GLY A 96 5.41 -6.16 -5.28
N PHE A 97 6.19 -6.89 -6.08
CA PHE A 97 5.71 -7.72 -7.18
C PHE A 97 6.33 -9.11 -7.10
N THR A 98 5.67 -10.09 -7.71
CA THR A 98 6.12 -11.47 -7.81
C THR A 98 6.08 -11.93 -9.26
N ASP A 99 6.68 -13.08 -9.54
CA ASP A 99 6.37 -13.85 -10.73
C ASP A 99 5.00 -14.57 -10.55
N GLU A 100 4.52 -15.23 -11.57
CA GLU A 100 3.20 -15.86 -11.63
C GLU A 100 3.09 -17.19 -10.88
N ARG A 101 4.21 -17.79 -10.44
CA ARG A 101 4.23 -19.10 -9.79
C ARG A 101 3.66 -19.01 -8.37
N GLY A 102 2.67 -19.86 -8.08
CA GLY A 102 1.94 -19.87 -6.81
C GLY A 102 0.52 -19.32 -6.93
N THR A 103 -0.18 -19.24 -5.78
CA THR A 103 -1.54 -18.66 -5.76
C THR A 103 -1.50 -17.13 -5.70
N PRO A 104 -2.53 -16.43 -6.19
CA PRO A 104 -2.61 -14.98 -6.09
C PRO A 104 -2.47 -14.48 -4.64
N GLU A 105 -3.09 -15.16 -3.68
CA GLU A 105 -3.04 -14.81 -2.25
C GLU A 105 -1.62 -14.94 -1.70
N TYR A 106 -0.95 -16.06 -2.00
CA TYR A 106 0.45 -16.27 -1.62
C TYR A 106 1.35 -15.19 -2.21
N ASN A 107 1.20 -14.90 -3.50
CA ASN A 107 1.99 -13.92 -4.21
C ASN A 107 1.75 -12.48 -3.71
N ARG A 108 0.52 -12.15 -3.32
CA ARG A 108 0.23 -10.88 -2.66
C ARG A 108 0.97 -10.76 -1.33
N GLY A 109 0.96 -11.82 -0.52
CA GLY A 109 1.73 -11.87 0.73
C GLY A 109 3.25 -11.82 0.51
N LEU A 110 3.78 -12.50 -0.52
CA LEU A 110 5.21 -12.46 -0.84
C LEU A 110 5.65 -11.08 -1.33
N GLY A 111 4.84 -10.42 -2.17
CA GLY A 111 5.08 -9.06 -2.62
C GLY A 111 5.13 -8.07 -1.45
N GLU A 112 4.22 -8.22 -0.48
CA GLU A 112 4.24 -7.39 0.73
C GLU A 112 5.51 -7.64 1.56
N ARG A 113 5.92 -8.90 1.80
CA ARG A 113 7.18 -9.21 2.51
C ARG A 113 8.40 -8.58 1.84
N ARG A 114 8.47 -8.56 0.50
CA ARG A 114 9.53 -7.89 -0.26
C ARG A 114 9.53 -6.38 -0.04
N ALA A 115 8.36 -5.73 -0.15
CA ALA A 115 8.23 -4.30 0.11
C ALA A 115 8.63 -3.95 1.55
N GLN A 116 8.24 -4.79 2.53
CA GLN A 116 8.63 -4.62 3.94
C GLN A 116 10.13 -4.84 4.15
N ALA A 117 10.77 -5.78 3.49
CA ALA A 117 12.22 -5.98 3.57
C ALA A 117 12.96 -4.74 3.08
N ALA A 118 12.56 -4.17 1.94
CA ALA A 118 13.12 -2.93 1.42
C ALA A 118 12.88 -1.75 2.37
N ARG A 119 11.68 -1.64 2.96
CA ARG A 119 11.35 -0.65 3.99
C ARG A 119 12.26 -0.78 5.21
N ASN A 120 12.40 -1.97 5.76
CA ASN A 120 13.23 -2.21 6.94
C ASN A 120 14.71 -1.85 6.68
N PHE A 121 15.21 -2.13 5.48
CA PHE A 121 16.55 -1.72 5.09
C PHE A 121 16.69 -0.19 5.07
N LEU A 122 15.71 0.55 4.55
CA LEU A 122 15.72 2.03 4.58
C LEU A 122 15.62 2.59 6.01
N LEU A 123 14.82 1.96 6.89
CA LEU A 123 14.76 2.33 8.30
C LEU A 123 16.11 2.16 8.99
N SER A 124 16.85 1.09 8.70
CA SER A 124 18.21 0.86 9.25
C SER A 124 19.22 1.93 8.79
N LEU A 125 18.96 2.59 7.65
CA LEU A 125 19.74 3.72 7.15
C LEU A 125 19.27 5.08 7.69
N GLY A 126 18.30 5.09 8.62
CA GLY A 126 17.80 6.28 9.29
C GLY A 126 16.68 7.03 8.56
N VAL A 127 16.05 6.42 7.55
CA VAL A 127 14.86 7.01 6.93
C VAL A 127 13.66 6.85 7.88
N SER A 128 12.87 7.91 8.07
CA SER A 128 11.70 7.86 8.95
C SER A 128 10.61 6.92 8.41
N ALA A 129 10.04 6.11 9.30
CA ALA A 129 8.97 5.18 8.98
C ALA A 129 7.73 5.86 8.38
N SER A 130 7.42 7.09 8.81
CA SER A 130 6.29 7.87 8.33
C SER A 130 6.41 8.30 6.86
N ARG A 131 7.59 8.19 6.27
CA ARG A 131 7.87 8.59 4.88
C ARG A 131 7.79 7.43 3.90
N ILE A 132 7.60 6.20 4.37
CA ILE A 132 7.67 4.99 3.55
C ILE A 132 6.35 4.22 3.67
N GLN A 133 5.59 4.16 2.59
CA GLN A 133 4.43 3.28 2.47
C GLN A 133 4.82 2.02 1.70
N THR A 134 4.14 0.91 1.97
CA THR A 134 4.26 -0.34 1.22
C THR A 134 2.93 -0.70 0.58
N VAL A 135 3.00 -1.37 -0.56
CA VAL A 135 1.86 -1.95 -1.26
C VAL A 135 2.32 -3.19 -2.01
N SER A 136 1.47 -4.20 -2.09
CA SER A 136 1.73 -5.38 -2.89
C SER A 136 0.73 -5.50 -4.04
N PHE A 137 1.24 -5.78 -5.22
CA PHE A 137 0.48 -6.14 -6.41
C PHE A 137 0.61 -7.64 -6.73
N GLY A 138 1.41 -8.39 -5.97
CA GLY A 138 1.63 -9.81 -6.23
C GLY A 138 2.04 -10.03 -7.69
N GLN A 139 1.35 -10.93 -8.36
CA GLN A 139 1.60 -11.29 -9.77
C GLN A 139 0.79 -10.47 -10.79
N GLU A 140 -0.05 -9.53 -10.33
CA GLU A 140 -1.07 -8.88 -11.17
C GLU A 140 -0.49 -7.92 -12.21
N MET A 141 0.74 -7.43 -12.02
CA MET A 141 1.35 -6.41 -12.88
C MET A 141 2.78 -6.81 -13.29
N PRO A 142 2.91 -7.77 -14.21
CA PRO A 142 4.21 -8.23 -14.67
C PRO A 142 4.94 -7.13 -15.45
N ALA A 143 6.25 -6.98 -15.18
CA ALA A 143 7.13 -6.09 -15.93
C ALA A 143 7.55 -6.71 -17.26
N ALA A 144 7.63 -8.04 -17.31
CA ALA A 144 7.95 -8.78 -18.51
C ALA A 144 6.91 -9.87 -18.73
N PRO A 145 6.28 -9.94 -19.90
CA PRO A 145 5.45 -11.07 -20.29
C PRO A 145 6.35 -12.27 -20.57
N GLY A 146 5.84 -13.47 -20.32
CA GLY A 146 6.55 -14.73 -20.55
C GLY A 146 6.52 -15.65 -19.35
N HIS A 147 6.73 -16.95 -19.62
CA HIS A 147 6.60 -18.03 -18.65
C HIS A 147 7.95 -18.75 -18.49
N ASP A 148 9.04 -17.97 -18.46
CA ASP A 148 10.40 -18.46 -18.29
C ASP A 148 11.18 -17.65 -17.23
N GLU A 149 12.35 -18.15 -16.84
CA GLU A 149 13.16 -17.50 -15.81
C GLU A 149 13.61 -16.08 -16.20
N SER A 150 13.75 -15.79 -17.50
CA SER A 150 14.15 -14.46 -17.95
C SER A 150 13.07 -13.41 -17.72
N ALA A 151 11.79 -13.79 -17.86
CA ALA A 151 10.64 -12.96 -17.51
C ALA A 151 10.40 -12.95 -16.01
N TRP A 152 10.41 -14.12 -15.36
CA TRP A 152 10.18 -14.25 -13.93
C TRP A 152 11.17 -13.44 -13.08
N ALA A 153 12.45 -13.46 -13.44
CA ALA A 153 13.47 -12.67 -12.73
C ALA A 153 13.17 -11.17 -12.75
N LYS A 154 12.62 -10.63 -13.85
CA LYS A 154 12.21 -9.23 -13.97
C LYS A 154 10.93 -8.92 -13.18
N ASN A 155 10.06 -9.92 -13.01
CA ASN A 155 8.81 -9.76 -12.30
C ASN A 155 8.99 -9.79 -10.77
N ARG A 156 9.98 -10.53 -10.26
CA ARG A 156 10.32 -10.57 -8.83
C ARG A 156 11.05 -9.30 -8.40
N ARG A 157 10.30 -8.24 -8.11
CA ARG A 157 10.89 -6.92 -7.86
C ARG A 157 10.13 -6.10 -6.81
N VAL A 158 10.79 -5.07 -6.32
CA VAL A 158 10.19 -3.93 -5.64
C VAL A 158 10.50 -2.67 -6.45
N GLU A 159 9.48 -1.90 -6.75
CA GLU A 159 9.60 -0.59 -7.39
C GLU A 159 9.39 0.54 -6.39
N THR A 160 10.10 1.64 -6.58
CA THR A 160 9.97 2.84 -5.75
C THR A 160 9.22 3.92 -6.51
N GLY A 161 8.10 4.36 -5.93
CA GLY A 161 7.37 5.54 -6.38
C GLY A 161 7.66 6.72 -5.45
N VAL A 162 8.08 7.86 -6.01
CA VAL A 162 8.31 9.10 -5.26
C VAL A 162 7.06 9.95 -5.32
N VAL A 163 6.46 10.26 -4.16
CA VAL A 163 5.27 11.11 -4.05
C VAL A 163 5.70 12.57 -4.19
N ARG A 164 5.04 13.31 -5.08
CA ARG A 164 5.27 14.73 -5.33
C ARG A 164 4.46 15.62 -4.41
#